data_f006ae8afa7f96ac60a0efc38f41730c
#
_entry.id   f006ae8afa7f96ac60a0efc38f41730c
#
_cell.length_a   1.000
_cell.length_b   1.000
_cell.length_c   1.000
_cell.angle_alpha   90.00
_cell.angle_beta   90.00
_cell.angle_gamma   90.00
#
_symmetry.space_group_name_H-M   'P 1'
#
loop_
_entity.id
_entity.type
_entity.pdbx_description
1 polymer ?
#
loop_
_entity_poly.entity_id
_entity_poly.type
_entity_poly.pdbx_seq_one_letter_code
_entity_poly.pdbx_strand_id
1 'polypeptide(L)'
;MSEQIFIQGPVGQIEIFVDQPKGEVTGFAVVCHPHPLQGGTPHHKVPVLLTQIFNEMGCVVYRPSFRGLGGSEGTHDQGHGETDDILTVIEYAREKHAGLTFYAGGFSFGSHVLAKCQAQLSQELRPKQLVLCGLPTGSVIELRHYTTPAI
;
A
#
# COMPACT_ATOMS: atom_id res chain seq x y z
N MET A 1 -15.39 -9.71 -0.95
CA MET A 1 -16.08 -8.51 -0.42
C MET A 1 -15.15 -7.80 0.55
N SER A 2 -15.07 -6.48 0.43
CA SER A 2 -14.16 -5.68 1.26
C SER A 2 -14.78 -5.34 2.60
N GLU A 3 -13.97 -5.40 3.64
CA GLU A 3 -14.31 -4.89 4.97
C GLU A 3 -13.65 -3.53 5.12
N GLN A 4 -14.38 -2.54 5.64
CA GLN A 4 -13.84 -1.21 5.91
C GLN A 4 -13.42 -1.13 7.37
N ILE A 5 -12.16 -0.79 7.61
CA ILE A 5 -11.65 -0.58 8.97
C ILE A 5 -10.99 0.80 9.07
N PHE A 6 -10.75 1.25 10.29
CA PHE A 6 -10.05 2.50 10.58
C PHE A 6 -8.97 2.22 11.61
N ILE A 7 -7.77 2.77 11.37
CA ILE A 7 -6.68 2.68 12.33
C ILE A 7 -6.17 4.09 12.64
N GLN A 8 -5.49 4.25 13.76
CA GLN A 8 -4.88 5.52 14.11
C GLN A 8 -3.58 5.70 13.33
N GLY A 9 -3.50 6.77 12.55
CA GLY A 9 -2.30 7.16 11.82
C GLY A 9 -1.61 8.37 12.43
N PRO A 10 -0.57 8.90 11.77
CA PRO A 10 0.20 10.05 12.27
C PRO A 10 -0.60 11.34 12.42
N VAL A 11 -1.60 11.59 11.57
CA VAL A 11 -2.38 12.83 11.60
C VAL A 11 -3.87 12.60 11.85
N GLY A 12 -4.26 11.38 12.20
CA GLY A 12 -5.65 11.03 12.45
C GLY A 12 -5.93 9.64 11.92
N GLN A 13 -7.21 9.29 11.81
CA GLN A 13 -7.55 7.94 11.37
C GLN A 13 -7.26 7.73 9.89
N ILE A 14 -6.92 6.49 9.55
CA ILE A 14 -6.71 6.03 8.19
C ILE A 14 -7.79 5.01 7.87
N GLU A 15 -8.52 5.25 6.77
CA GLU A 15 -9.51 4.31 6.26
C GLU A 15 -8.80 3.24 5.42
N ILE A 16 -9.12 1.97 5.68
CA ILE A 16 -8.53 0.85 4.96
C ILE A 16 -9.62 -0.12 4.52
N PHE A 17 -9.56 -0.56 3.27
CA PHE A 17 -10.41 -1.63 2.76
C PHE A 17 -9.61 -2.91 2.78
N VAL A 18 -10.15 -3.95 3.46
CA VAL A 18 -9.47 -5.21 3.67
C VAL A 18 -10.20 -6.32 2.94
N ASP A 19 -9.48 -7.06 2.11
CA ASP A 19 -10.04 -8.17 1.33
C ASP A 19 -9.36 -9.47 1.74
N GLN A 20 -10.18 -10.44 2.15
CA GLN A 20 -9.69 -11.76 2.56
C GLN A 20 -9.53 -12.67 1.35
N PRO A 21 -8.52 -13.56 1.33
CA PRO A 21 -8.44 -14.60 0.31
C PRO A 21 -9.50 -15.66 0.57
N LYS A 22 -9.81 -16.46 -0.46
CA LYS A 22 -10.81 -17.52 -0.32
C LYS A 22 -10.31 -18.71 0.48
N GLY A 23 -9.03 -18.99 0.43
CA GLY A 23 -8.45 -20.15 1.08
C GLY A 23 -7.58 -19.78 2.27
N GLU A 24 -6.54 -20.59 2.49
CA GLU A 24 -5.60 -20.38 3.59
C GLU A 24 -4.85 -19.07 3.43
N VAL A 25 -4.66 -18.34 4.53
CA VAL A 25 -3.89 -17.11 4.54
C VAL A 25 -2.40 -17.46 4.62
N THR A 26 -1.64 -17.10 3.59
CA THR A 26 -0.20 -17.38 3.52
C THR A 26 0.64 -16.12 3.49
N GLY A 27 0.01 -14.95 3.34
CA GLY A 27 0.72 -13.68 3.27
C GLY A 27 -0.23 -12.52 3.49
N PHE A 28 0.33 -11.33 3.44
CA PHE A 28 -0.45 -10.09 3.45
C PHE A 28 0.13 -9.11 2.45
N ALA A 29 -0.71 -8.23 1.93
CA ALA A 29 -0.29 -7.26 0.93
C ALA A 29 -0.86 -5.88 1.24
N VAL A 30 -0.12 -4.84 0.89
CA VAL A 30 -0.59 -3.46 0.94
C VAL A 30 -0.63 -2.95 -0.50
N VAL A 31 -1.78 -2.40 -0.90
CA VAL A 31 -2.01 -1.90 -2.26
C VAL A 31 -2.37 -0.42 -2.17
N CYS A 32 -1.62 0.41 -2.91
CA CYS A 32 -1.77 1.86 -2.88
C CYS A 32 -2.31 2.38 -4.21
N HIS A 33 -3.31 3.25 -4.11
CA HIS A 33 -4.08 3.76 -5.25
C HIS A 33 -3.41 4.97 -5.92
N PRO A 34 -3.90 5.39 -7.12
CA PRO A 34 -3.33 6.55 -7.81
C PRO A 34 -3.67 7.86 -7.11
N HIS A 35 -3.21 8.96 -7.71
CA HIS A 35 -3.22 10.30 -7.10
C HIS A 35 -4.62 10.73 -6.67
N PRO A 36 -4.84 11.00 -5.37
CA PRO A 36 -6.19 11.29 -4.86
C PRO A 36 -6.77 12.60 -5.42
N LEU A 37 -5.95 13.59 -5.73
CA LEU A 37 -6.43 14.85 -6.29
C LEU A 37 -6.73 14.75 -7.80
N GLN A 38 -6.46 13.60 -8.41
CA GLN A 38 -6.72 13.35 -9.82
C GLN A 38 -7.72 12.21 -10.00
N GLY A 39 -8.59 12.02 -9.00
CA GLY A 39 -9.64 11.02 -9.07
C GLY A 39 -9.23 9.62 -8.61
N GLY A 40 -8.01 9.46 -8.10
CA GLY A 40 -7.55 8.17 -7.62
C GLY A 40 -8.21 7.76 -6.31
N THR A 41 -8.63 6.51 -6.21
CA THR A 41 -9.22 5.93 -5.00
C THR A 41 -8.80 4.47 -4.87
N PRO A 42 -8.99 3.85 -3.68
CA PRO A 42 -8.75 2.40 -3.53
C PRO A 42 -9.63 1.52 -4.42
N HIS A 43 -10.68 2.09 -4.97
CA HIS A 43 -11.63 1.37 -5.84
C HIS A 43 -11.28 1.51 -7.31
N HIS A 44 -10.20 2.18 -7.66
CA HIS A 44 -9.72 2.29 -9.03
C HIS A 44 -9.40 0.90 -9.58
N LYS A 45 -9.54 0.75 -10.90
CA LYS A 45 -9.42 -0.54 -11.58
C LYS A 45 -8.10 -1.26 -11.28
N VAL A 46 -6.98 -0.55 -11.29
CA VAL A 46 -5.67 -1.18 -11.10
C VAL A 46 -5.46 -1.66 -9.66
N PRO A 47 -5.72 -0.86 -8.62
CA PRO A 47 -5.68 -1.38 -7.24
C PRO A 47 -6.59 -2.59 -7.02
N VAL A 48 -7.78 -2.58 -7.60
CA VAL A 48 -8.69 -3.72 -7.47
C VAL A 48 -8.13 -4.96 -8.16
N LEU A 49 -7.53 -4.80 -9.35
CA LEU A 49 -6.89 -5.90 -10.05
C LEU A 49 -5.70 -6.47 -9.24
N LEU A 50 -4.85 -5.61 -8.69
CA LEU A 50 -3.75 -6.04 -7.83
C LEU A 50 -4.27 -6.80 -6.61
N THR A 51 -5.37 -6.34 -6.03
CA THR A 51 -6.01 -7.02 -4.90
C THR A 51 -6.43 -8.43 -5.27
N GLN A 52 -7.04 -8.60 -6.44
CA GLN A 52 -7.46 -9.92 -6.91
C GLN A 52 -6.26 -10.86 -7.07
N ILE A 53 -5.17 -10.35 -7.63
CA ILE A 53 -3.95 -11.13 -7.84
C ILE A 53 -3.36 -11.57 -6.49
N PHE A 54 -3.23 -10.65 -5.54
CA PHE A 54 -2.69 -10.98 -4.23
C PHE A 54 -3.62 -11.91 -3.44
N ASN A 55 -4.94 -11.74 -3.54
CA ASN A 55 -5.88 -12.68 -2.94
C ASN A 55 -5.70 -14.10 -3.48
N GLU A 56 -5.48 -14.24 -4.78
CA GLU A 56 -5.23 -15.55 -5.40
C GLU A 56 -3.94 -16.18 -4.88
N MET A 57 -2.98 -15.37 -4.44
CA MET A 57 -1.74 -15.85 -3.84
C MET A 57 -1.91 -16.24 -2.36
N GLY A 58 -3.08 -16.03 -1.78
CA GLY A 58 -3.34 -16.34 -0.38
C GLY A 58 -3.15 -15.15 0.55
N CYS A 59 -3.05 -13.93 0.02
CA CYS A 59 -2.82 -12.75 0.83
C CYS A 59 -4.12 -12.11 1.32
N VAL A 60 -4.11 -11.66 2.57
CA VAL A 60 -5.06 -10.64 3.03
C VAL A 60 -4.55 -9.31 2.47
N VAL A 61 -5.40 -8.56 1.78
CA VAL A 61 -4.99 -7.33 1.10
C VAL A 61 -5.57 -6.11 1.80
N TYR A 62 -4.71 -5.13 2.07
CA TYR A 62 -5.04 -3.86 2.71
C TYR A 62 -4.92 -2.74 1.68
N ARG A 63 -6.05 -2.06 1.41
CA ARG A 63 -6.09 -0.91 0.48
C ARG A 63 -6.44 0.35 1.26
N PRO A 64 -5.45 1.09 1.76
CA PRO A 64 -5.74 2.34 2.47
C PRO A 64 -6.13 3.45 1.50
N SER A 65 -6.98 4.37 1.98
CA SER A 65 -7.21 5.65 1.32
C SER A 65 -6.12 6.63 1.76
N PHE A 66 -5.52 7.32 0.81
CA PHE A 66 -4.53 8.33 1.17
C PHE A 66 -5.18 9.47 1.97
N ARG A 67 -4.36 10.14 2.80
CA ARG A 67 -4.86 11.22 3.67
C ARG A 67 -5.64 12.27 2.86
N GLY A 68 -6.72 12.74 3.43
CA GLY A 68 -7.62 13.71 2.79
C GLY A 68 -8.63 13.08 1.85
N LEU A 69 -8.62 11.76 1.65
CA LEU A 69 -9.58 11.06 0.79
C LEU A 69 -10.47 10.16 1.64
N GLY A 70 -11.77 10.17 1.34
CA GLY A 70 -12.74 9.31 2.02
C GLY A 70 -12.69 9.50 3.53
N GLY A 71 -12.57 8.39 4.26
CA GLY A 71 -12.50 8.41 5.72
C GLY A 71 -11.11 8.64 6.31
N SER A 72 -10.10 8.87 5.46
CA SER A 72 -8.74 9.15 5.94
C SER A 72 -8.58 10.64 6.24
N GLU A 73 -8.18 10.95 7.47
CA GLU A 73 -8.00 12.33 7.93
C GLU A 73 -6.68 12.91 7.42
N GLY A 74 -6.55 14.25 7.54
CA GLY A 74 -5.38 14.97 7.07
C GLY A 74 -5.62 15.61 5.71
N THR A 75 -4.53 16.14 5.13
CA THR A 75 -4.56 16.77 3.82
C THR A 75 -3.43 16.22 2.96
N HIS A 76 -3.62 16.24 1.64
CA HIS A 76 -2.60 15.79 0.69
C HIS A 76 -1.26 16.47 0.96
N ASP A 77 -0.18 15.68 1.01
CA ASP A 77 1.15 16.17 1.39
C ASP A 77 2.22 15.75 0.38
N GLN A 78 1.85 15.63 -0.88
CA GLN A 78 2.75 15.37 -2.01
C GLN A 78 3.63 14.13 -1.87
N GLY A 79 3.17 13.14 -1.11
CA GLY A 79 3.87 11.89 -0.91
C GLY A 79 4.68 11.79 0.38
N HIS A 80 4.92 12.90 1.08
CA HIS A 80 5.71 12.88 2.32
C HIS A 80 4.92 12.29 3.47
N GLY A 81 3.81 12.91 3.84
CA GLY A 81 2.94 12.40 4.90
C GLY A 81 2.28 11.09 4.52
N GLU A 82 1.95 10.93 3.25
CA GLU A 82 1.37 9.68 2.75
C GLU A 82 2.32 8.50 2.98
N THR A 83 3.63 8.70 2.83
CA THR A 83 4.62 7.67 3.12
C THR A 83 4.53 7.24 4.59
N ASP A 84 4.43 8.19 5.52
CA ASP A 84 4.31 7.88 6.94
C ASP A 84 3.02 7.11 7.24
N ASP A 85 1.93 7.49 6.59
CA ASP A 85 0.65 6.80 6.75
C ASP A 85 0.74 5.35 6.27
N ILE A 86 1.35 5.12 5.10
CA ILE A 86 1.46 3.77 4.54
C ILE A 86 2.42 2.90 5.37
N LEU A 87 3.50 3.48 5.90
CA LEU A 87 4.37 2.74 6.83
C LEU A 87 3.59 2.29 8.06
N THR A 88 2.67 3.13 8.56
CA THR A 88 1.80 2.77 9.68
C THR A 88 0.87 1.61 9.29
N VAL A 89 0.32 1.62 8.10
CA VAL A 89 -0.53 0.53 7.59
C VAL A 89 0.26 -0.76 7.46
N ILE A 90 1.47 -0.69 6.93
CA ILE A 90 2.35 -1.86 6.78
C ILE A 90 2.63 -2.48 8.16
N GLU A 91 2.95 -1.65 9.14
CA GLU A 91 3.23 -2.13 10.50
C GLU A 91 2.00 -2.78 11.12
N TYR A 92 0.84 -2.16 10.97
CA TYR A 92 -0.43 -2.72 11.47
C TYR A 92 -0.70 -4.11 10.86
N ALA A 93 -0.55 -4.23 9.54
CA ALA A 93 -0.79 -5.47 8.84
C ALA A 93 0.23 -6.55 9.24
N ARG A 94 1.49 -6.16 9.40
CA ARG A 94 2.56 -7.07 9.81
C ARG A 94 2.30 -7.66 11.19
N GLU A 95 1.81 -6.85 12.12
CA GLU A 95 1.47 -7.33 13.47
C GLU A 95 0.30 -8.32 13.43
N LYS A 96 -0.69 -8.06 12.58
CA LYS A 96 -1.84 -8.96 12.40
C LYS A 96 -1.43 -10.28 11.79
N HIS A 97 -0.39 -10.30 10.97
CA HIS A 97 0.03 -11.46 10.18
C HIS A 97 1.49 -11.81 10.46
N ALA A 98 1.86 -11.82 11.74
CA ALA A 98 3.24 -12.09 12.15
C ALA A 98 3.75 -13.39 11.55
N GLY A 99 4.95 -13.34 10.96
CA GLY A 99 5.59 -14.52 10.37
C GLY A 99 5.13 -14.84 8.95
N LEU A 100 4.12 -14.15 8.43
CA LEU A 100 3.66 -14.36 7.05
C LEU A 100 4.41 -13.45 6.08
N THR A 101 4.38 -13.83 4.79
CA THR A 101 5.09 -13.10 3.75
C THR A 101 4.39 -11.80 3.40
N PHE A 102 5.17 -10.72 3.27
CA PHE A 102 4.68 -9.39 2.90
C PHE A 102 4.87 -9.15 1.41
N TYR A 103 3.83 -8.61 0.77
CA TYR A 103 3.85 -8.15 -0.62
C TYR A 103 3.29 -6.74 -0.69
N ALA A 104 3.68 -5.97 -1.72
CA ALA A 104 3.13 -4.64 -1.92
C ALA A 104 2.95 -4.35 -3.40
N GLY A 105 1.95 -3.56 -3.72
CA GLY A 105 1.70 -3.14 -5.08
C GLY A 105 1.07 -1.76 -5.12
N GLY A 106 1.42 -0.97 -6.13
CA GLY A 106 0.89 0.36 -6.26
C GLY A 106 0.73 0.78 -7.71
N PHE A 107 -0.09 1.81 -7.91
CA PHE A 107 -0.33 2.38 -9.23
C PHE A 107 -0.08 3.88 -9.20
N SER A 108 0.75 4.37 -10.14
CA SER A 108 1.04 5.79 -10.33
C SER A 108 1.55 6.43 -9.02
N PHE A 109 0.82 7.38 -8.44
CA PHE A 109 1.20 8.01 -7.17
C PHE A 109 1.38 6.98 -6.05
N GLY A 110 0.55 5.94 -6.02
CA GLY A 110 0.71 4.84 -5.06
C GLY A 110 2.03 4.12 -5.20
N SER A 111 2.52 3.95 -6.44
CA SER A 111 3.85 3.40 -6.68
C SER A 111 4.95 4.28 -6.11
N HIS A 112 4.81 5.60 -6.29
CA HIS A 112 5.75 6.58 -5.73
C HIS A 112 5.83 6.47 -4.21
N VAL A 113 4.68 6.41 -3.54
CA VAL A 113 4.63 6.31 -2.08
C VAL A 113 5.25 5.00 -1.61
N LEU A 114 4.91 3.88 -2.24
CA LEU A 114 5.47 2.57 -1.86
C LEU A 114 6.98 2.51 -2.07
N ALA A 115 7.48 3.13 -3.13
CA ALA A 115 8.91 3.20 -3.36
C ALA A 115 9.62 3.94 -2.22
N LYS A 116 9.03 5.03 -1.74
CA LYS A 116 9.57 5.77 -0.60
C LYS A 116 9.49 4.96 0.69
N CYS A 117 8.40 4.21 0.88
CA CYS A 117 8.28 3.31 2.03
C CYS A 117 9.40 2.26 2.03
N GLN A 118 9.61 1.62 0.89
CA GLN A 118 10.65 0.59 0.78
C GLN A 118 12.03 1.14 1.11
N ALA A 119 12.34 2.35 0.65
CA ALA A 119 13.62 2.98 0.92
C ALA A 119 13.86 3.21 2.41
N GLN A 120 12.80 3.34 3.20
CA GLN A 120 12.88 3.56 4.65
C GLN A 120 12.85 2.27 5.47
N LEU A 121 12.43 1.16 4.87
CA LEU A 121 12.37 -0.12 5.59
C LEU A 121 13.73 -0.81 5.57
N SER A 122 14.08 -1.46 6.68
CA SER A 122 15.25 -2.33 6.70
C SER A 122 15.00 -3.52 5.76
N GLN A 123 16.07 -4.14 5.27
CA GLN A 123 15.96 -5.15 4.23
C GLN A 123 15.04 -6.30 4.61
N GLU A 124 15.09 -6.78 5.85
CA GLU A 124 14.26 -7.89 6.30
C GLU A 124 12.78 -7.51 6.45
N LEU A 125 12.44 -6.22 6.47
CA LEU A 125 11.06 -5.75 6.57
C LEU A 125 10.46 -5.33 5.23
N ARG A 126 11.25 -5.40 4.16
CA ARG A 126 10.79 -5.04 2.82
C ARG A 126 9.87 -6.12 2.25
N PRO A 127 8.99 -5.77 1.30
CA PRO A 127 8.14 -6.77 0.66
C PRO A 127 8.99 -7.78 -0.11
N LYS A 128 8.55 -9.04 -0.11
CA LYS A 128 9.19 -10.08 -0.92
C LYS A 128 9.11 -9.73 -2.40
N GLN A 129 7.98 -9.16 -2.84
CA GLN A 129 7.79 -8.64 -4.18
C GLN A 129 7.10 -7.29 -4.09
N LEU A 130 7.54 -6.36 -4.92
CA LEU A 130 7.00 -5.01 -5.01
C LEU A 130 6.62 -4.77 -6.46
N VAL A 131 5.32 -4.57 -6.70
CA VAL A 131 4.78 -4.29 -8.03
C VAL A 131 4.56 -2.78 -8.15
N LEU A 132 5.27 -2.15 -9.07
CA LEU A 132 5.17 -0.71 -9.30
C LEU A 132 4.61 -0.47 -10.70
N CYS A 133 3.31 -0.24 -10.78
CA CYS A 133 2.62 0.03 -12.04
C CYS A 133 2.60 1.53 -12.31
N GLY A 134 3.09 1.95 -13.48
CA GLY A 134 3.05 3.36 -13.88
C GLY A 134 3.85 4.28 -12.96
N LEU A 135 5.00 3.82 -12.47
CA LEU A 135 5.85 4.63 -11.59
C LEU A 135 6.25 5.93 -12.29
N PRO A 136 5.98 7.11 -11.68
CA PRO A 136 6.35 8.39 -12.29
C PRO A 136 7.86 8.63 -12.19
N THR A 137 8.60 8.27 -13.24
CA THR A 137 10.06 8.30 -13.26
C THR A 137 10.64 9.73 -13.35
N GLY A 138 9.82 10.73 -13.70
CA GLY A 138 10.25 12.12 -13.72
C GLY A 138 10.21 12.80 -12.36
N SER A 139 9.79 12.09 -11.31
CA SER A 139 9.70 12.63 -9.97
C SER A 139 11.00 12.35 -9.21
N VAL A 140 11.05 12.75 -7.96
CA VAL A 140 12.25 12.67 -7.11
C VAL A 140 12.59 11.29 -6.58
N ILE A 141 12.01 10.24 -7.14
CA ILE A 141 12.27 8.88 -6.69
C ILE A 141 13.66 8.46 -7.15
N GLU A 142 14.47 8.02 -6.23
CA GLU A 142 15.78 7.48 -6.55
C GLU A 142 15.69 5.97 -6.67
N LEU A 143 15.68 5.47 -7.89
CA LEU A 143 15.53 4.04 -8.17
C LEU A 143 16.63 3.18 -7.57
N ARG A 144 17.80 3.77 -7.35
CA ARG A 144 18.93 3.07 -6.72
C ARG A 144 18.62 2.57 -5.29
N HIS A 145 17.58 3.11 -4.66
CA HIS A 145 17.18 2.65 -3.32
C HIS A 145 16.34 1.38 -3.38
N TYR A 146 15.97 0.93 -4.56
CA TYR A 146 15.18 -0.28 -4.70
C TYR A 146 16.10 -1.48 -4.70
N THR A 147 15.97 -2.31 -3.69
CA THR A 147 16.73 -3.55 -3.58
C THR A 147 15.86 -4.78 -3.76
N THR A 148 14.54 -4.63 -3.64
CA THR A 148 13.58 -5.70 -3.91
C THR A 148 13.19 -5.62 -5.38
N PRO A 149 13.28 -6.73 -6.14
CA PRO A 149 12.90 -6.70 -7.55
C PRO A 149 11.45 -6.27 -7.73
N ALA A 150 11.21 -5.37 -8.67
CA ALA A 150 9.86 -4.99 -9.08
C ALA A 150 9.34 -5.99 -10.10
N ILE A 151 8.07 -6.29 -10.02
CA ILE A 151 7.41 -7.25 -10.91
C ILE A 151 6.31 -6.58 -11.68
#